data_a026947d2533d7fa36a13dd2173523fc
#
_entry.id   a026947d2533d7fa36a13dd2173523fc
#
_cell.length_a   1.000
_cell.length_b   1.000
_cell.length_c   1.000
_cell.angle_alpha   90.00
_cell.angle_beta   90.00
_cell.angle_gamma   90.00
#
_symmetry.space_group_name_H-M   'P 1'
#
loop_
_entity.id
_entity.type
_entity.pdbx_description
1 polymer ?
#
loop_
_entity_poly.entity_id
_entity_poly.type
_entity_poly.pdbx_seq_one_letter_code
_entity_poly.pdbx_strand_id
1 'polypeptide(L)'
;MKKSFLIISVLVFACAKELPEPTQIIDDIPLEPNPIQSVLDLSGTPCDNGMAGIYPCLGYDLFAKISLETFGSEAANDNWGWVDLESGKEYVLSGLDDGTAFIDISYPKNPIFLGKLPTATTVSPWRDIKVYENHAFIVSEAPEHGLQVFDLTRLRLLDEFQILTSDANLSAFGNAHNIWINQESGYAYVFGSKLYQGGPVFIDISNPKNPTIVGGYADDSYTHDAQIVIYDGPDTQYKGRELLFGSNSDGGENNQIIIIDITDKSNPIRINSITYTNGGYSHQGFLSEDHRYFFLGDELDELQYGAPTQTRIFDLTSLSNPTLHVNYFGGVNAIDHNGYVKGNKFYLASYTAGLRVLDISQVQNKSVTEIGFFDTYPSNNNPKFNGVWSIYPFFESGIIAINDIDSGLFIVKASDE
;
A
#
# COMPACT_ATOMS: atom_id res chain seq x y z
N MET A 1 -15.61 49.54 16.27
CA MET A 1 -14.49 48.62 16.55
C MET A 1 -14.81 47.31 15.83
N LYS A 2 -14.21 47.14 14.64
CA LYS A 2 -14.37 45.91 13.83
C LYS A 2 -13.27 44.94 14.28
N LYS A 3 -13.63 43.79 14.81
CA LYS A 3 -12.71 42.71 15.09
C LYS A 3 -12.54 41.93 13.79
N SER A 4 -11.36 42.03 13.18
CA SER A 4 -10.95 41.15 12.10
C SER A 4 -10.56 39.78 12.73
N PHE A 5 -11.26 38.73 12.38
CA PHE A 5 -10.80 37.38 12.62
C PHE A 5 -9.84 37.02 11.49
N LEU A 6 -8.61 36.73 11.86
CA LEU A 6 -7.60 36.13 10.98
C LEU A 6 -7.85 34.61 10.95
N ILE A 7 -8.40 34.12 9.85
CA ILE A 7 -8.49 32.68 9.61
C ILE A 7 -7.10 32.27 9.16
N ILE A 8 -6.38 31.57 10.01
CA ILE A 8 -5.15 30.87 9.64
C ILE A 8 -5.58 29.52 9.06
N SER A 9 -5.57 29.44 7.73
CA SER A 9 -5.66 28.14 7.04
C SER A 9 -4.35 27.41 7.29
N VAL A 10 -4.37 26.42 8.16
CA VAL A 10 -3.27 25.46 8.31
C VAL A 10 -3.45 24.45 7.18
N LEU A 11 -2.70 24.61 6.10
CA LEU A 11 -2.51 23.56 5.11
C LEU A 11 -1.66 22.46 5.78
N VAL A 12 -2.31 21.42 6.23
CA VAL A 12 -1.64 20.21 6.73
C VAL A 12 -1.24 19.40 5.50
N PHE A 13 0.04 19.42 5.16
CA PHE A 13 0.62 18.46 4.23
C PHE A 13 0.82 17.14 4.99
N ALA A 14 -0.08 16.23 4.85
CA ALA A 14 0.11 14.85 5.27
C ALA A 14 1.21 14.22 4.38
N CYS A 15 2.12 13.48 4.97
CA CYS A 15 3.25 12.80 4.33
C CYS A 15 4.30 13.70 3.65
N ALA A 16 4.90 14.65 4.35
CA ALA A 16 6.03 15.37 3.80
C ALA A 16 7.25 15.34 4.72
N LYS A 17 8.21 14.49 4.36
CA LYS A 17 9.62 14.78 4.69
C LYS A 17 10.02 15.95 3.80
N GLU A 18 10.46 17.08 4.37
CA GLU A 18 11.06 18.15 3.56
C GLU A 18 12.31 17.59 2.88
N LEU A 19 12.20 17.37 1.57
CA LEU A 19 13.34 17.01 0.73
C LEU A 19 14.16 18.26 0.44
N PRO A 20 15.50 18.16 0.40
CA PRO A 20 16.36 19.26 -0.07
C PRO A 20 16.01 19.62 -1.52
N GLU A 21 16.18 20.91 -1.86
CA GLU A 21 15.95 21.44 -3.20
C GLU A 21 16.70 20.62 -4.29
N PRO A 22 16.13 20.44 -5.49
CA PRO A 22 16.71 19.59 -6.52
C PRO A 22 18.08 20.13 -6.94
N THR A 23 19.12 19.39 -6.62
CA THR A 23 20.46 19.59 -7.16
C THR A 23 20.51 19.14 -8.61
N GLN A 24 21.21 19.90 -9.42
CA GLN A 24 21.39 19.84 -10.87
C GLN A 24 21.49 18.42 -11.45
N ILE A 25 20.94 18.29 -12.68
CA ILE A 25 21.07 17.20 -13.62
C ILE A 25 22.54 16.72 -13.65
N ILE A 26 22.73 15.46 -13.24
CA ILE A 26 23.97 14.74 -13.47
C ILE A 26 23.89 14.16 -14.88
N ASP A 27 24.80 14.57 -15.75
CA ASP A 27 24.99 14.05 -17.11
C ASP A 27 25.08 12.54 -17.12
N ASP A 28 24.54 11.93 -18.19
CA ASP A 28 24.54 10.51 -18.50
C ASP A 28 25.86 9.82 -18.15
N ILE A 29 25.91 9.12 -17.03
CA ILE A 29 26.92 8.10 -16.77
C ILE A 29 26.36 6.81 -17.39
N PRO A 30 26.99 6.21 -18.41
CA PRO A 30 26.61 4.90 -18.87
C PRO A 30 26.78 3.92 -17.72
N LEU A 31 25.66 3.37 -17.22
CA LEU A 31 25.70 2.26 -16.28
C LEU A 31 26.27 1.06 -17.03
N GLU A 32 27.51 0.66 -16.70
CA GLU A 32 28.04 -0.64 -17.11
C GLU A 32 27.09 -1.72 -16.60
N PRO A 33 26.75 -2.74 -17.39
CA PRO A 33 25.91 -3.83 -16.95
C PRO A 33 26.58 -4.53 -15.77
N ASN A 34 26.03 -4.34 -14.57
CA ASN A 34 26.46 -5.09 -13.39
C ASN A 34 25.88 -6.51 -13.48
N PRO A 35 26.69 -7.55 -13.30
CA PRO A 35 26.17 -8.91 -13.19
C PRO A 35 25.17 -8.98 -12.04
N ILE A 36 24.10 -9.79 -12.18
CA ILE A 36 23.14 -10.06 -11.13
C ILE A 36 23.91 -10.51 -9.89
N GLN A 37 24.08 -9.61 -8.96
CA GLN A 37 24.80 -9.86 -7.74
C GLN A 37 23.78 -9.87 -6.61
N SER A 38 23.67 -11.01 -5.89
CA SER A 38 22.93 -11.06 -4.62
C SER A 38 23.72 -10.23 -3.60
N VAL A 39 23.36 -8.96 -3.48
CA VAL A 39 23.93 -8.09 -2.45
C VAL A 39 23.00 -8.19 -1.24
N LEU A 40 23.35 -9.05 -0.31
CA LEU A 40 22.61 -9.28 0.92
C LEU A 40 23.37 -8.64 2.08
N ASP A 41 22.79 -7.63 2.68
CA ASP A 41 23.32 -7.04 3.92
C ASP A 41 23.18 -8.04 5.08
N LEU A 42 22.06 -8.81 5.12
CA LEU A 42 21.75 -9.85 6.07
C LEU A 42 20.94 -10.96 5.40
N SER A 43 21.22 -12.21 5.72
CA SER A 43 20.50 -13.36 5.16
C SER A 43 20.30 -14.45 6.18
N GLY A 44 19.07 -15.00 6.24
CA GLY A 44 18.75 -16.20 7.02
C GLY A 44 18.97 -16.03 8.51
N THR A 45 18.56 -14.90 9.11
CA THR A 45 18.71 -14.60 10.52
C THR A 45 17.44 -14.95 11.28
N PRO A 46 17.43 -15.99 12.14
CA PRO A 46 16.25 -16.35 12.91
C PRO A 46 15.93 -15.31 13.98
N CYS A 47 14.64 -15.21 14.33
CA CYS A 47 14.17 -14.46 15.49
C CYS A 47 14.46 -15.23 16.77
N ASP A 48 15.62 -15.00 17.37
CA ASP A 48 16.04 -15.65 18.61
C ASP A 48 16.09 -14.64 19.75
N ASN A 49 15.51 -15.01 20.90
CA ASN A 49 15.44 -14.16 22.09
C ASN A 49 14.87 -12.73 21.82
N GLY A 50 13.93 -12.62 20.88
CA GLY A 50 13.27 -11.36 20.52
C GLY A 50 14.03 -10.50 19.54
N MET A 51 15.06 -11.02 18.89
CA MET A 51 15.89 -10.29 17.93
C MET A 51 16.24 -11.15 16.70
N ALA A 52 16.15 -10.56 15.52
CA ALA A 52 16.75 -11.08 14.29
C ALA A 52 17.91 -10.15 13.89
N GLY A 53 19.12 -10.46 14.37
CA GLY A 53 20.25 -9.55 14.28
C GLY A 53 20.04 -8.30 15.14
N ILE A 54 19.89 -7.14 14.51
CA ILE A 54 19.62 -5.85 15.19
C ILE A 54 18.12 -5.52 15.25
N TYR A 55 17.26 -6.31 14.60
CA TYR A 55 15.83 -6.04 14.44
C TYR A 55 15.01 -6.74 15.52
N PRO A 56 14.26 -6.02 16.36
CA PRO A 56 13.30 -6.61 17.29
C PRO A 56 12.24 -7.43 16.54
N CYS A 57 11.91 -8.61 17.07
CA CYS A 57 10.96 -9.50 16.43
C CYS A 57 10.20 -10.38 17.41
N LEU A 58 9.07 -10.90 16.99
CA LEU A 58 8.32 -11.97 17.66
C LEU A 58 7.72 -12.87 16.59
N GLY A 59 8.24 -14.12 16.52
CA GLY A 59 7.70 -15.14 15.62
C GLY A 59 7.92 -14.91 14.13
N TYR A 60 8.85 -14.03 13.72
CA TYR A 60 9.20 -13.77 12.32
C TYR A 60 10.71 -13.72 12.13
N ASP A 61 11.23 -14.54 11.22
CA ASP A 61 12.63 -14.61 10.84
C ASP A 61 12.95 -13.65 9.69
N LEU A 62 14.13 -13.04 9.70
CA LEU A 62 14.65 -12.30 8.56
C LEU A 62 15.29 -13.26 7.56
N PHE A 63 14.73 -13.32 6.35
CA PHE A 63 15.27 -14.11 5.25
C PHE A 63 16.26 -13.33 4.41
N ALA A 64 15.97 -12.07 4.10
CA ALA A 64 16.88 -11.20 3.37
C ALA A 64 16.54 -9.71 3.59
N LYS A 65 17.53 -8.84 3.36
CA LYS A 65 17.36 -7.40 3.24
C LYS A 65 18.09 -6.92 1.99
N ILE A 66 17.45 -6.04 1.22
CA ILE A 66 18.04 -5.35 0.08
C ILE A 66 17.98 -3.85 0.37
N SER A 67 19.16 -3.22 0.44
CA SER A 67 19.28 -1.81 0.81
C SER A 67 18.86 -0.85 -0.32
N LEU A 68 18.53 0.39 0.04
CA LEU A 68 18.33 1.48 -0.92
C LEU A 68 19.56 1.73 -1.78
N GLU A 69 20.76 1.59 -1.23
CA GLU A 69 22.02 1.69 -1.97
C GLU A 69 22.08 0.65 -3.10
N THR A 70 21.68 -0.61 -2.83
CA THR A 70 21.58 -1.66 -3.84
C THR A 70 20.58 -1.32 -4.94
N PHE A 71 19.47 -0.69 -4.58
CA PHE A 71 18.48 -0.21 -5.55
C PHE A 71 18.92 1.04 -6.30
N GLY A 72 19.94 1.76 -5.82
CA GLY A 72 20.35 3.06 -6.34
C GLY A 72 19.24 4.10 -6.19
N SER A 73 18.56 4.15 -5.04
CA SER A 73 17.41 5.01 -4.74
C SER A 73 17.55 5.64 -3.37
N GLU A 74 16.80 6.73 -3.13
CA GLU A 74 16.86 7.48 -1.86
C GLU A 74 15.77 7.03 -0.88
N ALA A 75 14.65 6.48 -1.36
CA ALA A 75 13.55 6.01 -0.53
C ALA A 75 12.78 4.87 -1.19
N ALA A 76 12.19 3.98 -0.37
CA ALA A 76 11.20 3.01 -0.80
C ALA A 76 9.80 3.45 -0.36
N ASN A 77 8.76 2.90 -1.02
CA ASN A 77 7.36 3.20 -0.73
C ASN A 77 6.50 1.93 -0.83
N ASP A 78 5.40 1.92 -1.60
CA ASP A 78 4.55 0.73 -1.70
C ASP A 78 5.28 -0.47 -2.33
N ASN A 79 4.77 -1.66 -2.07
CA ASN A 79 5.21 -2.89 -2.72
C ASN A 79 4.01 -3.76 -3.09
N TRP A 80 4.23 -4.64 -4.06
CA TRP A 80 3.27 -5.68 -4.42
C TRP A 80 3.98 -6.97 -4.79
N GLY A 81 3.23 -8.08 -4.79
CA GLY A 81 3.74 -9.38 -5.19
C GLY A 81 3.21 -9.83 -6.54
N TRP A 82 3.98 -10.62 -7.26
CA TRP A 82 3.55 -11.36 -8.43
C TRP A 82 4.01 -12.82 -8.34
N VAL A 83 3.09 -13.74 -8.63
CA VAL A 83 3.39 -15.15 -8.79
C VAL A 83 3.27 -15.50 -10.26
N ASP A 84 4.36 -15.95 -10.86
CA ASP A 84 4.35 -16.47 -12.21
C ASP A 84 3.79 -17.89 -12.23
N LEU A 85 2.55 -18.04 -12.62
CA LEU A 85 1.87 -19.34 -12.64
C LEU A 85 2.48 -20.35 -13.61
N GLU A 86 3.28 -19.90 -14.59
CA GLU A 86 3.95 -20.80 -15.54
C GLU A 86 5.20 -21.44 -14.93
N SER A 87 5.99 -20.67 -14.19
CA SER A 87 7.24 -21.14 -13.57
C SER A 87 7.09 -21.50 -12.08
N GLY A 88 6.03 -21.05 -11.44
CA GLY A 88 5.83 -21.13 -9.99
C GLY A 88 6.72 -20.18 -9.18
N LYS A 89 7.40 -19.25 -9.84
CA LYS A 89 8.27 -18.27 -9.18
C LYS A 89 7.50 -17.13 -8.57
N GLU A 90 8.00 -16.64 -7.43
CA GLU A 90 7.46 -15.48 -6.71
C GLU A 90 8.39 -14.27 -6.90
N TYR A 91 7.78 -13.10 -7.11
CA TYR A 91 8.50 -11.84 -7.33
C TYR A 91 7.92 -10.72 -6.47
N VAL A 92 8.80 -9.90 -5.91
CA VAL A 92 8.42 -8.62 -5.29
C VAL A 92 8.62 -7.48 -6.29
N LEU A 93 7.62 -6.62 -6.38
CA LEU A 93 7.66 -5.33 -7.04
C LEU A 93 7.85 -4.28 -5.95
N SER A 94 9.03 -3.72 -5.81
CA SER A 94 9.36 -2.73 -4.79
C SER A 94 9.30 -1.33 -5.39
N GLY A 95 8.35 -0.52 -4.93
CA GLY A 95 8.24 0.88 -5.28
C GLY A 95 9.35 1.70 -4.64
N LEU A 96 9.94 2.58 -5.43
CA LEU A 96 11.03 3.46 -5.07
C LEU A 96 10.69 4.90 -5.48
N ASP A 97 11.37 5.88 -4.93
CA ASP A 97 11.16 7.29 -5.30
C ASP A 97 11.39 7.57 -6.79
N ASP A 98 12.31 6.85 -7.43
CA ASP A 98 12.74 7.03 -8.81
C ASP A 98 12.28 5.91 -9.78
N GLY A 99 11.52 4.92 -9.31
CA GLY A 99 11.04 3.82 -10.17
C GLY A 99 10.46 2.64 -9.41
N THR A 100 10.43 1.48 -10.07
CA THR A 100 9.99 0.21 -9.49
C THR A 100 11.05 -0.85 -9.74
N ALA A 101 11.53 -1.49 -8.67
CA ALA A 101 12.45 -2.62 -8.74
C ALA A 101 11.68 -3.94 -8.82
N PHE A 102 12.24 -4.92 -9.56
CA PHE A 102 11.69 -6.27 -9.69
C PHE A 102 12.68 -7.28 -9.11
N ILE A 103 12.23 -8.05 -8.11
CA ILE A 103 13.06 -8.96 -7.34
C ILE A 103 12.49 -10.37 -7.40
N ASP A 104 13.26 -11.34 -7.92
CA ASP A 104 12.95 -12.78 -7.84
C ASP A 104 13.26 -13.26 -6.41
N ILE A 105 12.23 -13.70 -5.70
CA ILE A 105 12.31 -14.22 -4.33
C ILE A 105 12.08 -15.74 -4.26
N SER A 106 12.19 -16.45 -5.37
CA SER A 106 12.03 -17.92 -5.41
C SER A 106 13.01 -18.63 -4.48
N TYR A 107 14.15 -18.00 -4.21
CA TYR A 107 15.09 -18.35 -3.16
C TYR A 107 15.16 -17.20 -2.15
N PRO A 108 14.21 -17.12 -1.19
CA PRO A 108 14.00 -15.90 -0.41
C PRO A 108 15.15 -15.51 0.51
N LYS A 109 16.08 -16.44 0.82
CA LYS A 109 17.35 -16.15 1.50
C LYS A 109 18.45 -15.67 0.55
N ASN A 110 18.20 -15.68 -0.74
CA ASN A 110 19.12 -15.22 -1.77
C ASN A 110 18.32 -14.61 -2.94
N PRO A 111 17.55 -13.52 -2.70
CA PRO A 111 16.76 -12.85 -3.72
C PRO A 111 17.64 -12.26 -4.82
N ILE A 112 17.09 -12.13 -6.02
CA ILE A 112 17.79 -11.61 -7.18
C ILE A 112 17.12 -10.32 -7.65
N PHE A 113 17.85 -9.21 -7.64
CA PHE A 113 17.40 -7.95 -8.23
C PHE A 113 17.56 -7.99 -9.75
N LEU A 114 16.43 -8.21 -10.45
CA LEU A 114 16.41 -8.45 -11.90
C LEU A 114 16.47 -7.17 -12.73
N GLY A 115 15.90 -6.10 -12.26
CA GLY A 115 15.86 -4.87 -13.03
C GLY A 115 15.00 -3.78 -12.40
N LYS A 116 15.08 -2.59 -12.97
CA LYS A 116 14.36 -1.41 -12.53
C LYS A 116 13.61 -0.78 -13.70
N LEU A 117 12.32 -0.50 -13.50
CA LEU A 117 11.53 0.35 -14.39
C LEU A 117 11.60 1.79 -13.85
N PRO A 118 12.28 2.71 -14.54
CA PRO A 118 12.34 4.10 -14.10
C PRO A 118 10.96 4.75 -14.05
N THR A 119 10.81 5.77 -13.19
CA THR A 119 9.60 6.61 -13.13
C THR A 119 9.30 7.22 -14.50
N ALA A 120 8.02 7.38 -14.84
CA ALA A 120 7.62 7.92 -16.15
C ALA A 120 8.03 9.40 -16.34
N THR A 121 8.16 10.14 -15.23
CA THR A 121 8.49 11.58 -15.25
C THR A 121 9.58 11.92 -14.23
N THR A 122 9.23 12.54 -13.13
CA THR A 122 10.19 12.95 -12.09
C THR A 122 10.13 12.04 -10.88
N VAL A 123 11.11 12.10 -10.01
CA VAL A 123 11.11 11.40 -8.73
C VAL A 123 9.94 11.83 -7.86
N SER A 124 9.42 10.92 -7.06
CA SER A 124 8.35 11.18 -6.10
C SER A 124 8.41 10.16 -4.96
N PRO A 125 8.24 10.57 -3.70
CA PRO A 125 8.19 9.64 -2.58
C PRO A 125 6.91 8.77 -2.58
N TRP A 126 5.90 9.11 -3.37
CA TRP A 126 4.62 8.41 -3.45
C TRP A 126 4.47 7.64 -4.74
N ARG A 127 4.36 6.33 -4.61
CA ARG A 127 4.12 5.38 -5.70
C ARG A 127 3.32 4.21 -5.16
N ASP A 128 2.34 3.75 -5.92
CA ASP A 128 1.55 2.57 -5.62
C ASP A 128 1.53 1.59 -6.79
N ILE A 129 1.48 0.28 -6.48
CA ILE A 129 1.66 -0.80 -7.43
C ILE A 129 0.64 -1.88 -7.18
N LYS A 130 -0.04 -2.33 -8.24
CA LYS A 130 -0.89 -3.53 -8.22
C LYS A 130 -0.62 -4.37 -9.46
N VAL A 131 -1.02 -5.63 -9.41
CA VAL A 131 -0.80 -6.61 -10.50
C VAL A 131 -2.13 -7.14 -11.01
N TYR A 132 -2.26 -7.28 -12.32
CA TYR A 132 -3.37 -7.93 -12.99
C TYR A 132 -2.87 -8.69 -14.22
N GLU A 133 -3.27 -9.94 -14.41
CA GLU A 133 -2.94 -10.78 -15.57
C GLU A 133 -1.48 -10.67 -16.05
N ASN A 134 -0.53 -10.90 -15.16
CA ASN A 134 0.91 -10.81 -15.44
C ASN A 134 1.39 -9.39 -15.85
N HIS A 135 0.65 -8.33 -15.53
CA HIS A 135 1.10 -6.97 -15.75
C HIS A 135 1.13 -6.19 -14.43
N ALA A 136 2.18 -5.43 -14.22
CA ALA A 136 2.25 -4.43 -13.17
C ALA A 136 1.57 -3.14 -13.65
N PHE A 137 0.76 -2.54 -12.78
CA PHE A 137 0.11 -1.24 -12.95
C PHE A 137 0.63 -0.33 -11.85
N ILE A 138 1.26 0.77 -12.24
CA ILE A 138 2.05 1.62 -11.36
C ILE A 138 1.61 3.06 -11.51
N VAL A 139 1.21 3.68 -10.42
CA VAL A 139 0.90 5.12 -10.35
C VAL A 139 1.92 5.85 -9.48
N SER A 140 1.96 7.18 -9.59
CA SER A 140 2.78 8.03 -8.73
C SER A 140 2.19 9.43 -8.65
N GLU A 141 2.49 10.16 -7.59
CA GLU A 141 2.17 11.58 -7.48
C GLU A 141 3.09 12.49 -8.29
N ALA A 142 4.13 11.95 -8.92
CA ALA A 142 4.96 12.71 -9.83
C ALA A 142 4.09 13.38 -10.93
N PRO A 143 4.27 14.67 -11.20
CA PRO A 143 3.45 15.39 -12.19
C PRO A 143 3.43 14.68 -13.54
N GLU A 144 2.23 14.46 -14.08
CA GLU A 144 1.99 13.83 -15.39
C GLU A 144 2.53 12.39 -15.52
N HIS A 145 2.76 11.69 -14.39
CA HIS A 145 3.25 10.30 -14.39
C HIS A 145 2.25 9.35 -15.07
N GLY A 146 0.95 9.49 -14.77
CA GLY A 146 -0.07 8.60 -15.26
C GLY A 146 -0.01 7.20 -14.66
N LEU A 147 -0.49 6.22 -15.44
CA LEU A 147 -0.45 4.80 -15.14
C LEU A 147 0.59 4.12 -16.05
N GLN A 148 1.74 3.73 -15.50
CA GLN A 148 2.69 2.87 -16.22
C GLN A 148 2.22 1.42 -16.16
N VAL A 149 2.32 0.71 -17.28
CA VAL A 149 2.05 -0.73 -17.38
C VAL A 149 3.30 -1.46 -17.81
N PHE A 150 3.62 -2.56 -17.13
CA PHE A 150 4.78 -3.40 -17.45
C PHE A 150 4.39 -4.89 -17.50
N ASP A 151 4.71 -5.56 -18.59
CA ASP A 151 4.49 -6.99 -18.80
C ASP A 151 5.52 -7.80 -18.00
N LEU A 152 5.09 -8.38 -16.88
CA LEU A 152 5.93 -9.12 -15.95
C LEU A 152 6.52 -10.40 -16.55
N THR A 153 5.92 -10.94 -17.62
CA THR A 153 6.46 -12.12 -18.29
C THR A 153 7.84 -11.86 -18.92
N ARG A 154 8.18 -10.59 -19.15
CA ARG A 154 9.50 -10.17 -19.64
C ARG A 154 10.61 -10.48 -18.63
N LEU A 155 10.29 -10.56 -17.33
CA LEU A 155 11.24 -10.93 -16.27
C LEU A 155 11.77 -12.35 -16.41
N ARG A 156 11.02 -13.25 -17.06
CA ARG A 156 11.44 -14.65 -17.32
C ARG A 156 12.69 -14.75 -18.19
N LEU A 157 12.96 -13.72 -18.99
CA LEU A 157 14.03 -13.70 -19.98
C LEU A 157 15.29 -13.01 -19.46
N LEU A 158 15.27 -12.50 -18.22
CA LEU A 158 16.39 -11.76 -17.66
C LEU A 158 17.37 -12.72 -17.00
N ASP A 159 18.61 -12.69 -17.46
CA ASP A 159 19.77 -13.38 -16.91
C ASP A 159 20.80 -12.40 -16.28
N GLU A 160 20.61 -11.09 -16.51
CA GLU A 160 21.38 -9.99 -15.93
C GLU A 160 20.48 -8.80 -15.60
N PHE A 161 20.94 -7.91 -14.70
CA PHE A 161 20.23 -6.69 -14.34
C PHE A 161 19.97 -5.81 -15.56
N GLN A 162 18.74 -5.27 -15.67
CA GLN A 162 18.37 -4.38 -16.78
C GLN A 162 17.57 -3.16 -16.30
N ILE A 163 17.80 -2.03 -16.98
CA ILE A 163 16.88 -0.89 -16.95
C ILE A 163 15.76 -1.18 -17.95
N LEU A 164 14.55 -1.24 -17.42
CA LEU A 164 13.37 -1.67 -18.16
C LEU A 164 12.59 -0.48 -18.73
N THR A 165 11.67 -0.76 -19.66
CA THR A 165 10.76 0.23 -20.24
C THR A 165 9.32 -0.24 -20.11
N SER A 166 8.39 0.69 -19.84
CA SER A 166 6.96 0.39 -19.80
C SER A 166 6.42 -0.11 -21.14
N ASP A 167 5.41 -0.98 -21.10
CA ASP A 167 4.71 -1.49 -22.28
C ASP A 167 3.57 -0.56 -22.70
N ALA A 168 2.99 0.18 -21.74
CA ALA A 168 2.01 1.22 -21.97
C ALA A 168 2.09 2.32 -20.89
N ASN A 169 1.53 3.50 -21.20
CA ASN A 169 1.34 4.58 -20.25
C ASN A 169 0.03 5.32 -20.56
N LEU A 170 -0.86 5.46 -19.55
CA LEU A 170 -2.07 6.23 -19.62
C LEU A 170 -1.93 7.49 -18.77
N SER A 171 -1.63 8.64 -19.38
CA SER A 171 -1.37 9.91 -18.69
C SER A 171 -2.60 10.83 -18.54
N ALA A 172 -3.77 10.43 -19.05
CA ALA A 172 -4.95 11.30 -19.17
C ALA A 172 -5.49 11.86 -17.83
N PHE A 173 -5.17 11.24 -16.68
CA PHE A 173 -5.55 11.72 -15.36
C PHE A 173 -4.44 12.51 -14.63
N GLY A 174 -3.25 12.65 -15.25
CA GLY A 174 -2.10 13.36 -14.70
C GLY A 174 -1.28 12.52 -13.75
N ASN A 175 -1.47 12.68 -12.47
CA ASN A 175 -0.86 11.88 -11.38
C ASN A 175 -1.95 11.21 -10.55
N ALA A 176 -1.57 10.23 -9.72
CA ALA A 176 -2.47 9.62 -8.74
C ALA A 176 -1.69 9.21 -7.50
N HIS A 177 -2.38 9.15 -6.37
CA HIS A 177 -1.81 8.73 -5.09
C HIS A 177 -1.77 7.20 -4.98
N ASN A 178 -2.94 6.54 -5.07
CA ASN A 178 -3.07 5.10 -4.93
C ASN A 178 -3.80 4.46 -6.12
N ILE A 179 -3.68 3.14 -6.24
CA ILE A 179 -4.39 2.31 -7.22
C ILE A 179 -4.91 1.03 -6.55
N TRP A 180 -6.13 0.64 -6.88
CA TRP A 180 -6.67 -0.69 -6.60
C TRP A 180 -7.08 -1.39 -7.88
N ILE A 181 -7.00 -2.73 -7.91
CA ILE A 181 -7.46 -3.54 -9.04
C ILE A 181 -8.42 -4.61 -8.54
N ASN A 182 -9.60 -4.67 -9.13
CA ASN A 182 -10.49 -5.80 -8.94
C ASN A 182 -10.18 -6.88 -9.97
N GLN A 183 -9.62 -7.99 -9.49
CA GLN A 183 -9.18 -9.12 -10.31
C GLN A 183 -10.33 -9.79 -11.08
N GLU A 184 -11.55 -9.76 -10.53
CA GLU A 184 -12.70 -10.42 -11.13
C GLU A 184 -13.32 -9.61 -12.27
N SER A 185 -13.32 -8.29 -12.14
CA SER A 185 -13.97 -7.40 -13.12
C SER A 185 -13.03 -6.88 -14.21
N GLY A 186 -11.70 -6.94 -13.99
CA GLY A 186 -10.72 -6.40 -14.94
C GLY A 186 -10.72 -4.89 -15.02
N TYR A 187 -11.01 -4.22 -13.88
CA TYR A 187 -10.92 -2.76 -13.74
C TYR A 187 -9.86 -2.37 -12.73
N ALA A 188 -9.12 -1.32 -13.07
CA ALA A 188 -8.29 -0.57 -12.14
C ALA A 188 -9.00 0.72 -11.69
N TYR A 189 -8.72 1.13 -10.47
CA TYR A 189 -9.27 2.33 -9.84
C TYR A 189 -8.12 3.14 -9.30
N VAL A 190 -7.95 4.38 -9.75
CA VAL A 190 -6.90 5.27 -9.24
C VAL A 190 -7.52 6.39 -8.42
N PHE A 191 -6.84 6.79 -7.35
CA PHE A 191 -7.31 7.74 -6.34
C PHE A 191 -6.33 8.91 -6.23
N GLY A 192 -6.82 10.05 -5.75
CA GLY A 192 -6.00 11.24 -5.54
C GLY A 192 -5.51 11.88 -6.83
N SER A 193 -6.20 11.68 -7.96
CA SER A 193 -5.85 12.26 -9.25
C SER A 193 -6.42 13.67 -9.43
N LYS A 194 -6.07 14.35 -10.52
CA LYS A 194 -6.67 15.64 -10.90
C LYS A 194 -8.14 15.51 -11.38
N LEU A 195 -8.57 14.31 -11.75
CA LEU A 195 -9.94 14.06 -12.20
C LEU A 195 -10.86 13.78 -11.00
N TYR A 196 -12.15 13.96 -11.19
CA TYR A 196 -13.20 13.63 -10.21
C TYR A 196 -12.92 14.19 -8.80
N GLN A 197 -12.29 15.38 -8.71
CA GLN A 197 -11.96 16.05 -7.45
C GLN A 197 -11.08 15.21 -6.49
N GLY A 198 -10.23 14.34 -7.04
CA GLY A 198 -9.42 13.41 -6.26
C GLY A 198 -10.11 12.09 -5.90
N GLY A 199 -11.40 11.96 -6.24
CA GLY A 199 -12.14 10.70 -6.12
C GLY A 199 -11.72 9.65 -7.15
N PRO A 200 -12.31 8.45 -7.09
CA PRO A 200 -11.90 7.32 -7.93
C PRO A 200 -12.12 7.57 -9.42
N VAL A 201 -11.09 7.27 -10.21
CA VAL A 201 -11.15 7.17 -11.68
C VAL A 201 -11.23 5.69 -12.04
N PHE A 202 -12.18 5.30 -12.86
CA PHE A 202 -12.41 3.93 -13.30
C PHE A 202 -11.72 3.67 -14.63
N ILE A 203 -10.86 2.64 -14.69
CA ILE A 203 -10.03 2.33 -15.86
C ILE A 203 -10.28 0.86 -16.25
N ASP A 204 -10.75 0.64 -17.48
CA ASP A 204 -10.82 -0.70 -18.07
C ASP A 204 -9.40 -1.16 -18.42
N ILE A 205 -8.98 -2.28 -17.83
CA ILE A 205 -7.68 -2.92 -18.03
C ILE A 205 -7.82 -4.34 -18.60
N SER A 206 -8.98 -4.71 -19.13
CA SER A 206 -9.20 -6.00 -19.80
C SER A 206 -8.20 -6.24 -20.95
N ASN A 207 -7.66 -5.19 -21.52
CA ASN A 207 -6.46 -5.21 -22.34
C ASN A 207 -5.35 -4.43 -21.61
N PRO A 208 -4.47 -5.08 -20.84
CA PRO A 208 -3.46 -4.41 -20.02
C PRO A 208 -2.60 -3.40 -20.76
N LYS A 209 -2.29 -3.65 -22.04
CA LYS A 209 -1.46 -2.77 -22.88
C LYS A 209 -2.22 -1.61 -23.54
N ASN A 210 -3.52 -1.52 -23.29
CA ASN A 210 -4.37 -0.43 -23.79
C ASN A 210 -5.42 -0.01 -22.76
N PRO A 211 -5.01 0.43 -21.55
CA PRO A 211 -5.95 0.86 -20.50
C PRO A 211 -6.77 2.07 -20.95
N THR A 212 -8.06 2.13 -20.60
CA THR A 212 -8.95 3.23 -20.99
C THR A 212 -9.81 3.71 -19.83
N ILE A 213 -9.92 5.04 -19.65
CA ILE A 213 -10.84 5.62 -18.64
C ILE A 213 -12.27 5.41 -19.10
N VAL A 214 -13.11 4.83 -18.25
CA VAL A 214 -14.53 4.54 -18.52
C VAL A 214 -15.50 5.30 -17.63
N GLY A 215 -15.01 5.92 -16.54
CA GLY A 215 -15.84 6.68 -15.61
C GLY A 215 -15.07 7.14 -14.39
N GLY A 216 -15.80 7.54 -13.37
CA GLY A 216 -15.27 7.95 -12.08
C GLY A 216 -16.37 8.48 -11.16
N TYR A 217 -15.99 8.89 -9.94
CA TYR A 217 -16.92 9.39 -8.94
C TYR A 217 -16.31 10.60 -8.19
N ALA A 218 -17.10 11.67 -8.02
CA ALA A 218 -16.62 12.96 -7.50
C ALA A 218 -17.39 13.49 -6.28
N ASP A 219 -18.52 12.86 -5.90
CA ASP A 219 -19.49 13.48 -4.97
C ASP A 219 -18.98 13.53 -3.50
N ASP A 220 -18.00 12.70 -3.14
CA ASP A 220 -17.40 12.66 -1.80
C ASP A 220 -15.95 13.20 -1.76
N SER A 221 -15.54 14.00 -2.75
CA SER A 221 -14.21 14.62 -2.83
C SER A 221 -13.07 13.61 -2.91
N TYR A 222 -11.96 13.90 -2.21
CA TYR A 222 -10.72 13.13 -2.25
C TYR A 222 -10.88 11.78 -1.58
N THR A 223 -10.59 10.73 -2.33
CA THR A 223 -10.40 9.36 -1.82
C THR A 223 -8.91 9.11 -1.75
N HIS A 224 -8.40 8.77 -0.56
CA HIS A 224 -6.99 8.46 -0.36
C HIS A 224 -6.67 7.05 -0.86
N ASP A 225 -7.43 6.08 -0.40
CA ASP A 225 -7.33 4.67 -0.83
C ASP A 225 -8.70 4.01 -0.80
N ALA A 226 -8.85 2.89 -1.50
CA ALA A 226 -10.06 2.07 -1.43
C ALA A 226 -9.80 0.62 -1.77
N GLN A 227 -10.54 -0.29 -1.14
CA GLN A 227 -10.67 -1.67 -1.60
C GLN A 227 -11.93 -1.85 -2.43
N ILE A 228 -11.83 -2.50 -3.59
CA ILE A 228 -12.96 -2.82 -4.45
C ILE A 228 -13.07 -4.34 -4.59
N VAL A 229 -14.29 -4.85 -4.39
CA VAL A 229 -14.59 -6.29 -4.42
C VAL A 229 -15.90 -6.55 -5.15
N ILE A 230 -16.06 -7.77 -5.68
CA ILE A 230 -17.39 -8.34 -5.92
C ILE A 230 -17.93 -8.77 -4.56
N TYR A 231 -18.92 -8.07 -4.07
CA TYR A 231 -19.38 -8.23 -2.69
C TYR A 231 -20.12 -9.55 -2.50
N ASP A 232 -19.66 -10.34 -1.52
CA ASP A 232 -20.32 -11.60 -1.08
C ASP A 232 -20.57 -11.61 0.45
N GLY A 233 -20.66 -10.45 1.07
CA GLY A 233 -20.84 -10.31 2.51
C GLY A 233 -22.30 -10.54 2.98
N PRO A 234 -22.57 -10.24 4.29
CA PRO A 234 -23.83 -10.54 4.94
C PRO A 234 -25.02 -9.73 4.45
N ASP A 235 -24.84 -8.53 3.89
CA ASP A 235 -25.93 -7.73 3.33
C ASP A 235 -26.35 -8.26 1.95
N THR A 236 -27.25 -9.20 1.94
CA THR A 236 -27.68 -9.95 0.75
C THR A 236 -28.26 -9.07 -0.37
N GLN A 237 -28.67 -7.84 -0.07
CA GLN A 237 -29.15 -6.89 -1.06
C GLN A 237 -28.08 -6.53 -2.10
N TYR A 238 -26.81 -6.59 -1.72
CA TYR A 238 -25.68 -6.16 -2.53
C TYR A 238 -24.81 -7.30 -3.04
N LYS A 239 -25.17 -8.56 -2.76
CA LYS A 239 -24.40 -9.72 -3.25
C LYS A 239 -24.25 -9.71 -4.76
N GLY A 240 -23.01 -9.98 -5.23
CA GLY A 240 -22.64 -9.99 -6.64
C GLY A 240 -22.49 -8.62 -7.27
N ARG A 241 -22.65 -7.53 -6.51
CA ARG A 241 -22.35 -6.18 -6.97
C ARG A 241 -20.89 -5.84 -6.76
N GLU A 242 -20.36 -5.01 -7.62
CA GLU A 242 -19.03 -4.46 -7.43
C GLU A 242 -19.11 -3.23 -6.54
N LEU A 243 -18.52 -3.34 -5.35
CA LEU A 243 -18.55 -2.30 -4.34
C LEU A 243 -17.17 -1.74 -4.05
N LEU A 244 -17.12 -0.43 -3.88
CA LEU A 244 -15.95 0.32 -3.42
C LEU A 244 -16.13 0.68 -1.95
N PHE A 245 -15.12 0.36 -1.14
CA PHE A 245 -14.99 0.76 0.26
C PHE A 245 -13.80 1.72 0.35
N GLY A 246 -14.09 3.02 0.37
CA GLY A 246 -13.08 4.07 0.28
C GLY A 246 -12.80 4.72 1.60
N SER A 247 -11.54 5.07 1.82
CA SER A 247 -11.07 5.90 2.91
C SER A 247 -10.88 7.32 2.38
N ASN A 248 -11.77 8.22 2.81
CA ASN A 248 -11.78 9.60 2.33
C ASN A 248 -11.30 10.55 3.41
N SER A 249 -10.44 11.48 3.03
CA SER A 249 -10.01 12.59 3.88
C SER A 249 -9.67 13.81 3.03
N ASP A 250 -10.05 14.99 3.48
CA ASP A 250 -9.61 16.26 2.89
C ASP A 250 -8.45 16.92 3.65
N GLY A 251 -7.85 16.18 4.60
CA GLY A 251 -6.83 16.69 5.51
C GLY A 251 -7.36 17.63 6.60
N GLY A 252 -8.69 17.68 6.78
CA GLY A 252 -9.40 18.48 7.77
C GLY A 252 -10.34 17.64 8.63
N GLU A 253 -11.60 18.09 8.75
CA GLU A 253 -12.61 17.45 9.61
C GLU A 253 -13.40 16.33 8.88
N ASN A 254 -13.24 16.19 7.55
CA ASN A 254 -14.02 15.26 6.73
C ASN A 254 -13.34 13.91 6.58
N ASN A 255 -13.13 13.21 7.70
CA ASN A 255 -12.62 11.84 7.72
C ASN A 255 -13.79 10.86 7.71
N GLN A 256 -13.86 10.02 6.66
CA GLN A 256 -14.99 9.10 6.50
C GLN A 256 -14.62 7.86 5.67
N ILE A 257 -15.36 6.80 5.91
CA ILE A 257 -15.44 5.65 5.01
C ILE A 257 -16.61 5.88 4.07
N ILE A 258 -16.42 5.67 2.77
CA ILE A 258 -17.50 5.69 1.78
C ILE A 258 -17.75 4.28 1.25
N ILE A 259 -19.04 3.97 1.01
CA ILE A 259 -19.42 2.70 0.36
C ILE A 259 -20.21 3.06 -0.90
N ILE A 260 -19.72 2.64 -2.06
CA ILE A 260 -20.28 2.99 -3.36
C ILE A 260 -20.53 1.71 -4.16
N ASP A 261 -21.73 1.56 -4.71
CA ASP A 261 -22.03 0.59 -5.76
C ASP A 261 -21.52 1.14 -7.11
N ILE A 262 -20.52 0.49 -7.65
CA ILE A 262 -19.85 0.84 -8.90
C ILE A 262 -20.05 -0.23 -9.98
N THR A 263 -21.05 -1.08 -9.82
CA THR A 263 -21.40 -2.14 -10.78
C THR A 263 -21.64 -1.55 -12.15
N ASP A 264 -22.37 -0.44 -12.23
CA ASP A 264 -22.49 0.39 -13.43
C ASP A 264 -21.47 1.54 -13.36
N LYS A 265 -20.38 1.44 -14.13
CA LYS A 265 -19.30 2.42 -14.17
C LYS A 265 -19.74 3.80 -14.64
N SER A 266 -20.88 3.88 -15.36
CA SER A 266 -21.46 5.14 -15.84
C SER A 266 -22.39 5.81 -14.84
N ASN A 267 -22.83 5.07 -13.81
CA ASN A 267 -23.78 5.54 -12.81
C ASN A 267 -23.46 4.98 -11.42
N PRO A 268 -22.33 5.36 -10.81
CA PRO A 268 -21.98 4.94 -9.44
C PRO A 268 -22.99 5.48 -8.44
N ILE A 269 -23.39 4.66 -7.46
CA ILE A 269 -24.40 5.00 -6.46
C ILE A 269 -23.81 4.87 -5.05
N ARG A 270 -23.73 5.98 -4.31
CA ARG A 270 -23.35 5.95 -2.91
C ARG A 270 -24.40 5.21 -2.07
N ILE A 271 -23.97 4.14 -1.41
CA ILE A 271 -24.77 3.38 -0.45
C ILE A 271 -24.75 4.09 0.90
N ASN A 272 -23.56 4.46 1.38
CA ASN A 272 -23.38 5.12 2.68
C ASN A 272 -22.08 5.90 2.77
N SER A 273 -22.01 6.76 3.79
CA SER A 273 -20.75 7.32 4.31
C SER A 273 -20.77 7.26 5.84
N ILE A 274 -19.63 6.93 6.44
CA ILE A 274 -19.47 6.69 7.88
C ILE A 274 -18.39 7.63 8.40
N THR A 275 -18.74 8.50 9.31
CA THR A 275 -17.78 9.31 10.08
C THR A 275 -17.51 8.65 11.44
N TYR A 276 -16.39 8.98 12.05
CA TYR A 276 -15.99 8.45 13.34
C TYR A 276 -15.31 9.54 14.19
N THR A 277 -15.25 9.30 15.50
CA THR A 277 -14.65 10.26 16.44
C THR A 277 -13.13 10.17 16.43
N ASN A 278 -12.46 11.30 16.69
CA ASN A 278 -11.00 11.41 16.71
C ASN A 278 -10.36 10.93 15.40
N GLY A 279 -10.98 11.26 14.26
CA GLY A 279 -10.40 11.04 12.95
C GLY A 279 -9.36 12.12 12.66
N GLY A 280 -8.12 11.72 12.39
CA GLY A 280 -7.04 12.59 11.94
C GLY A 280 -6.94 12.58 10.42
N TYR A 281 -6.85 11.38 9.85
CA TYR A 281 -6.80 11.16 8.40
C TYR A 281 -7.24 9.73 8.05
N SER A 282 -8.46 9.57 7.52
CA SER A 282 -8.96 8.28 7.03
C SER A 282 -8.07 7.80 5.89
N HIS A 283 -7.18 6.84 6.17
CA HIS A 283 -6.04 6.54 5.32
C HIS A 283 -6.30 5.33 4.42
N GLN A 284 -6.36 4.13 4.99
CA GLN A 284 -6.51 2.88 4.26
C GLN A 284 -7.37 1.91 5.06
N GLY A 285 -8.18 1.13 4.37
CA GLY A 285 -8.95 0.08 5.03
C GLY A 285 -9.07 -1.19 4.20
N PHE A 286 -9.29 -2.32 4.89
CA PHE A 286 -9.36 -3.63 4.27
C PHE A 286 -10.49 -4.47 4.88
N LEU A 287 -11.22 -5.22 4.03
CA LEU A 287 -12.29 -6.12 4.45
C LEU A 287 -11.75 -7.43 5.02
N SER A 288 -12.50 -8.02 5.99
CA SER A 288 -12.36 -9.44 6.28
C SER A 288 -12.76 -10.27 5.05
N GLU A 289 -12.28 -11.53 4.95
CA GLU A 289 -12.56 -12.38 3.80
C GLU A 289 -14.05 -12.68 3.59
N ASP A 290 -14.87 -12.62 4.65
CA ASP A 290 -16.33 -12.74 4.60
C ASP A 290 -17.04 -11.41 4.31
N HIS A 291 -16.31 -10.34 4.01
CA HIS A 291 -16.76 -8.97 3.78
C HIS A 291 -17.66 -8.39 4.88
N ARG A 292 -17.57 -8.93 6.09
CA ARG A 292 -18.37 -8.46 7.21
C ARG A 292 -17.71 -7.35 8.00
N TYR A 293 -16.42 -7.39 8.16
CA TYR A 293 -15.67 -6.39 8.93
C TYR A 293 -14.76 -5.58 8.04
N PHE A 294 -14.69 -4.27 8.29
CA PHE A 294 -13.76 -3.36 7.64
C PHE A 294 -12.78 -2.83 8.68
N PHE A 295 -11.50 -3.05 8.44
CA PHE A 295 -10.39 -2.64 9.30
C PHE A 295 -9.84 -1.34 8.74
N LEU A 296 -10.02 -0.23 9.45
CA LEU A 296 -9.59 1.11 9.04
C LEU A 296 -8.41 1.58 9.87
N GLY A 297 -7.33 2.01 9.20
CA GLY A 297 -6.24 2.82 9.74
C GLY A 297 -6.53 4.31 9.58
N ASP A 298 -6.07 5.12 10.54
CA ASP A 298 -6.15 6.58 10.51
C ASP A 298 -4.75 7.16 10.78
N GLU A 299 -4.11 7.63 9.73
CA GLU A 299 -2.66 7.94 9.72
C GLU A 299 -2.25 9.10 10.64
N LEU A 300 -3.17 9.93 11.11
CA LEU A 300 -2.81 11.12 11.88
C LEU A 300 -3.38 11.15 13.30
N ASP A 301 -4.11 10.16 13.75
CA ASP A 301 -4.73 10.20 15.08
C ASP A 301 -3.69 10.09 16.21
N GLU A 302 -2.58 9.37 16.04
CA GLU A 302 -1.48 9.35 17.00
C GLU A 302 -0.84 10.73 17.15
N LEU A 303 -0.67 11.45 16.04
CA LEU A 303 -0.07 12.80 16.05
C LEU A 303 -1.03 13.85 16.61
N GLN A 304 -2.32 13.77 16.26
CA GLN A 304 -3.30 14.78 16.62
C GLN A 304 -3.87 14.60 18.02
N TYR A 305 -4.07 13.35 18.42
CA TYR A 305 -4.73 13.03 19.69
C TYR A 305 -3.82 12.34 20.71
N GLY A 306 -2.60 11.94 20.32
CA GLY A 306 -1.65 11.26 21.20
C GLY A 306 -2.11 9.85 21.57
N ALA A 307 -2.90 9.22 20.73
CA ALA A 307 -3.32 7.83 20.89
C ALA A 307 -2.14 6.86 20.64
N PRO A 308 -2.15 5.64 21.16
CA PRO A 308 -1.34 4.57 20.62
C PRO A 308 -1.87 4.17 19.24
N THR A 309 -1.07 3.43 18.45
CA THR A 309 -1.51 2.82 17.18
C THR A 309 -2.90 2.23 17.28
N GLN A 310 -3.83 2.65 16.41
CA GLN A 310 -5.24 2.30 16.53
C GLN A 310 -5.84 1.81 15.21
N THR A 311 -6.33 0.58 15.16
CA THR A 311 -7.19 0.10 14.06
C THR A 311 -8.67 0.13 14.46
N ARG A 312 -9.48 0.80 13.66
CA ARG A 312 -10.95 0.89 13.84
C ARG A 312 -11.62 -0.21 13.02
N ILE A 313 -12.42 -1.06 13.69
CA ILE A 313 -13.08 -2.19 13.03
C ILE A 313 -14.58 -1.92 12.99
N PHE A 314 -15.13 -1.86 11.77
CA PHE A 314 -16.55 -1.62 11.53
C PHE A 314 -17.26 -2.93 11.17
N ASP A 315 -18.46 -3.15 11.73
CA ASP A 315 -19.36 -4.23 11.32
C ASP A 315 -20.23 -3.74 10.15
N LEU A 316 -20.12 -4.41 9.03
CA LEU A 316 -20.81 -4.14 7.76
C LEU A 316 -21.95 -5.12 7.49
N THR A 317 -22.54 -5.73 8.54
CA THR A 317 -23.71 -6.63 8.40
C THR A 317 -24.87 -5.93 7.64
N SER A 318 -24.97 -4.62 7.75
CA SER A 318 -25.82 -3.79 6.88
C SER A 318 -25.02 -2.64 6.30
N LEU A 319 -24.84 -2.59 4.98
CA LEU A 319 -24.09 -1.55 4.29
C LEU A 319 -24.80 -0.19 4.34
N SER A 320 -26.12 -0.17 4.53
CA SER A 320 -26.89 1.06 4.74
C SER A 320 -26.81 1.58 6.19
N ASN A 321 -26.33 0.79 7.14
CA ASN A 321 -26.19 1.18 8.55
C ASN A 321 -24.98 0.48 9.21
N PRO A 322 -23.76 0.71 8.73
CA PRO A 322 -22.56 0.15 9.34
C PRO A 322 -22.35 0.73 10.75
N THR A 323 -21.70 -0.03 11.61
CA THR A 323 -21.45 0.41 12.99
C THR A 323 -20.03 0.15 13.41
N LEU A 324 -19.45 1.03 14.22
CA LEU A 324 -18.16 0.76 14.85
C LEU A 324 -18.31 -0.46 15.79
N HIS A 325 -17.57 -1.52 15.46
CA HIS A 325 -17.62 -2.78 16.19
C HIS A 325 -16.69 -2.76 17.40
N VAL A 326 -15.42 -2.46 17.16
CA VAL A 326 -14.39 -2.37 18.20
C VAL A 326 -13.21 -1.54 17.68
N ASN A 327 -12.52 -0.85 18.59
CA ASN A 327 -11.19 -0.30 18.34
C ASN A 327 -10.15 -1.27 18.92
N TYR A 328 -9.19 -1.67 18.10
CA TYR A 328 -7.96 -2.29 18.57
C TYR A 328 -6.95 -1.19 18.88
N PHE A 329 -6.25 -1.31 20.00
CA PHE A 329 -5.15 -0.42 20.37
C PHE A 329 -3.88 -1.25 20.48
N GLY A 330 -2.86 -0.87 19.71
CA GLY A 330 -1.55 -1.50 19.73
C GLY A 330 -0.76 -1.17 21.00
N GLY A 331 0.32 -1.94 21.23
CA GLY A 331 1.24 -1.71 22.35
C GLY A 331 2.32 -0.65 22.07
N VAL A 332 2.24 0.06 20.94
CA VAL A 332 3.21 1.05 20.46
C VAL A 332 2.52 2.37 20.11
N ASN A 333 3.31 3.44 19.92
CA ASN A 333 2.78 4.76 19.55
C ASN A 333 3.09 5.13 18.09
N ALA A 334 3.62 4.20 17.31
CA ALA A 334 3.92 4.42 15.89
C ALA A 334 2.63 4.63 15.10
N ILE A 335 2.70 5.46 14.09
CA ILE A 335 1.59 5.69 13.15
C ILE A 335 1.28 4.37 12.42
N ASP A 336 -0.01 4.01 12.31
CA ASP A 336 -0.44 2.92 11.44
C ASP A 336 -0.58 3.41 9.99
N HIS A 337 -0.32 2.51 9.05
CA HIS A 337 -0.34 2.84 7.63
C HIS A 337 -1.16 1.79 6.86
N ASN A 338 -0.55 1.00 5.96
CA ASN A 338 -1.28 0.03 5.17
C ASN A 338 -1.54 -1.27 5.95
N GLY A 339 -2.76 -1.78 5.89
CA GLY A 339 -3.14 -3.03 6.55
C GLY A 339 -3.90 -3.99 5.63
N TYR A 340 -3.61 -5.29 5.74
CA TYR A 340 -4.16 -6.33 4.86
C TYR A 340 -4.63 -7.54 5.66
N VAL A 341 -5.81 -8.07 5.28
CA VAL A 341 -6.33 -9.32 5.85
C VAL A 341 -5.95 -10.51 4.96
N LYS A 342 -5.41 -11.57 5.58
CA LYS A 342 -5.24 -12.89 4.96
C LYS A 342 -5.64 -13.96 5.98
N GLY A 343 -6.69 -14.71 5.71
CA GLY A 343 -7.26 -15.67 6.66
C GLY A 343 -7.73 -14.99 7.94
N ASN A 344 -7.29 -15.51 9.06
CA ASN A 344 -7.60 -14.98 10.39
C ASN A 344 -6.52 -14.00 10.93
N LYS A 345 -5.73 -13.43 10.05
CA LYS A 345 -4.66 -12.48 10.42
C LYS A 345 -4.88 -11.13 9.73
N PHE A 346 -4.65 -10.05 10.48
CA PHE A 346 -4.49 -8.71 9.94
C PHE A 346 -3.03 -8.31 10.04
N TYR A 347 -2.43 -8.01 8.90
CA TYR A 347 -1.04 -7.59 8.76
C TYR A 347 -1.02 -6.08 8.62
N LEU A 348 -0.32 -5.40 9.51
CA LEU A 348 -0.29 -3.95 9.61
C LEU A 348 1.12 -3.44 9.41
N ALA A 349 1.32 -2.54 8.46
CA ALA A 349 2.48 -1.67 8.37
C ALA A 349 2.31 -0.56 9.40
N SER A 350 3.24 -0.46 10.35
CA SER A 350 3.17 0.52 11.44
C SER A 350 4.48 1.31 11.48
N TYR A 351 4.71 2.13 10.48
CA TYR A 351 5.90 2.98 10.27
C TYR A 351 7.12 2.59 11.14
N THR A 352 7.41 3.35 12.21
CA THR A 352 8.55 3.14 13.10
C THR A 352 8.46 1.90 14.00
N ALA A 353 7.37 1.13 13.94
CA ALA A 353 7.20 -0.12 14.68
C ALA A 353 7.20 -1.37 13.79
N GLY A 354 7.39 -1.21 12.50
CA GLY A 354 7.56 -2.32 11.58
C GLY A 354 6.25 -3.03 11.17
N LEU A 355 6.36 -4.28 10.76
CA LEU A 355 5.24 -5.20 10.56
C LEU A 355 4.64 -5.58 11.91
N ARG A 356 3.31 -5.45 12.07
CA ARG A 356 2.53 -5.99 13.18
C ARG A 356 1.53 -7.01 12.67
N VAL A 357 1.36 -8.13 13.36
CA VAL A 357 0.46 -9.21 12.94
C VAL A 357 -0.54 -9.48 14.05
N LEU A 358 -1.83 -9.30 13.72
CA LEU A 358 -2.93 -9.44 14.66
C LEU A 358 -3.75 -10.68 14.33
N ASP A 359 -4.08 -11.48 15.34
CA ASP A 359 -5.09 -12.53 15.25
C ASP A 359 -6.48 -11.88 15.32
N ILE A 360 -7.27 -12.04 14.27
CA ILE A 360 -8.64 -11.56 14.12
C ILE A 360 -9.67 -12.69 14.14
N SER A 361 -9.27 -13.92 14.46
CA SER A 361 -10.15 -15.10 14.50
C SER A 361 -11.34 -14.95 15.44
N GLN A 362 -11.23 -14.07 16.43
CA GLN A 362 -12.28 -13.78 17.42
C GLN A 362 -12.82 -12.34 17.31
N VAL A 363 -12.68 -11.72 16.14
CA VAL A 363 -13.15 -10.34 15.92
C VAL A 363 -14.65 -10.19 16.21
N GLN A 364 -15.48 -11.18 15.89
CA GLN A 364 -16.91 -11.19 16.20
C GLN A 364 -17.19 -11.06 17.71
N ASN A 365 -16.27 -11.48 18.57
CA ASN A 365 -16.33 -11.37 20.02
C ASN A 365 -15.60 -10.11 20.55
N LYS A 366 -15.23 -9.19 19.62
CA LYS A 366 -14.45 -7.96 19.91
C LYS A 366 -13.07 -8.23 20.50
N SER A 367 -12.49 -9.38 20.17
CA SER A 367 -11.15 -9.77 20.59
C SER A 367 -10.21 -9.78 19.39
N VAL A 368 -9.19 -8.94 19.46
CA VAL A 368 -8.09 -8.84 18.52
C VAL A 368 -6.80 -8.81 19.32
N THR A 369 -5.82 -9.62 18.93
CA THR A 369 -4.59 -9.80 19.72
C THR A 369 -3.39 -9.77 18.82
N GLU A 370 -2.36 -8.99 19.14
CA GLU A 370 -1.07 -9.06 18.47
C GLU A 370 -0.40 -10.41 18.75
N ILE A 371 -0.02 -11.13 17.70
CA ILE A 371 0.57 -12.47 17.79
C ILE A 371 1.99 -12.52 17.24
N GLY A 372 2.48 -11.45 16.62
CA GLY A 372 3.83 -11.37 16.10
C GLY A 372 4.16 -10.02 15.52
N PHE A 373 5.45 -9.76 15.35
CA PHE A 373 5.95 -8.55 14.71
C PHE A 373 7.37 -8.72 14.17
N PHE A 374 7.74 -7.83 13.26
CA PHE A 374 9.11 -7.63 12.81
C PHE A 374 9.38 -6.12 12.65
N ASP A 375 10.23 -5.57 13.51
CA ASP A 375 10.53 -4.14 13.57
C ASP A 375 11.74 -3.82 12.68
N THR A 376 11.52 -3.16 11.56
CA THR A 376 12.59 -2.75 10.62
C THR A 376 13.29 -1.46 11.03
N TYR A 377 12.73 -0.71 12.01
CA TYR A 377 13.21 0.59 12.47
C TYR A 377 13.54 0.58 13.98
N PRO A 378 14.56 -0.17 14.42
CA PRO A 378 14.80 -0.52 15.82
C PRO A 378 15.20 0.66 16.73
N SER A 379 15.33 1.87 16.20
CA SER A 379 15.79 3.04 16.96
C SER A 379 14.73 3.59 17.92
N ASN A 380 13.45 3.54 17.57
CA ASN A 380 12.31 3.99 18.39
C ASN A 380 10.98 3.68 17.70
N ASN A 381 9.87 3.76 18.46
CA ASN A 381 8.49 3.61 17.98
C ASN A 381 7.70 4.93 18.14
N ASN A 382 8.34 6.07 17.89
CA ASN A 382 7.69 7.38 17.94
C ASN A 382 6.75 7.57 16.74
N PRO A 383 5.67 8.36 16.87
CA PRO A 383 4.77 8.66 15.77
C PRO A 383 5.46 9.57 14.74
N LYS A 384 6.08 8.95 13.73
CA LYS A 384 6.82 9.60 12.64
C LYS A 384 6.67 8.80 11.37
N PHE A 385 6.78 9.47 10.23
CA PHE A 385 6.76 8.90 8.89
C PHE A 385 8.13 8.35 8.48
N ASN A 386 8.65 7.37 9.24
CA ASN A 386 9.89 6.65 8.99
C ASN A 386 9.64 5.15 9.18
N GLY A 387 10.44 4.29 8.58
CA GLY A 387 10.28 2.84 8.69
C GLY A 387 9.34 2.28 7.65
N VAL A 388 8.44 1.38 8.04
CA VAL A 388 7.62 0.61 7.10
C VAL A 388 6.54 1.46 6.42
N TRP A 389 6.58 1.51 5.08
CA TRP A 389 5.50 2.07 4.27
C TRP A 389 4.42 1.03 3.98
N SER A 390 4.80 -0.12 3.44
CA SER A 390 3.86 -1.14 3.00
C SER A 390 4.41 -2.54 3.15
N ILE A 391 3.49 -3.50 3.15
CA ILE A 391 3.75 -4.93 3.28
C ILE A 391 2.95 -5.71 2.25
N TYR A 392 3.47 -6.85 1.80
CA TYR A 392 2.73 -7.78 0.96
C TYR A 392 2.74 -9.19 1.58
N PRO A 393 1.62 -9.63 2.21
CA PRO A 393 1.57 -10.91 2.93
C PRO A 393 0.99 -12.07 2.10
N PHE A 394 0.68 -11.88 0.81
CA PHE A 394 -0.20 -12.79 0.07
C PHE A 394 0.52 -13.94 -0.63
N PHE A 395 1.86 -14.02 -0.59
CA PHE A 395 2.57 -15.18 -1.15
C PHE A 395 2.14 -16.49 -0.49
N GLU A 396 1.94 -17.54 -1.31
CA GLU A 396 1.59 -18.89 -0.82
C GLU A 396 2.76 -19.54 -0.06
N SER A 397 3.99 -19.15 -0.37
CA SER A 397 5.17 -19.57 0.38
C SER A 397 5.18 -19.11 1.85
N GLY A 398 4.28 -18.21 2.24
CA GLY A 398 4.26 -17.58 3.56
C GLY A 398 5.28 -16.45 3.74
N ILE A 399 5.99 -16.09 2.68
CA ILE A 399 6.87 -14.93 2.65
C ILE A 399 6.06 -13.65 2.75
N ILE A 400 6.57 -12.68 3.53
CA ILE A 400 6.07 -11.32 3.61
C ILE A 400 7.17 -10.39 3.11
N ALA A 401 6.85 -9.59 2.11
CA ALA A 401 7.70 -8.49 1.66
C ALA A 401 7.34 -7.21 2.42
N ILE A 402 8.35 -6.49 2.90
CA ILE A 402 8.18 -5.24 3.66
C ILE A 402 9.05 -4.17 3.00
N ASN A 403 8.44 -3.10 2.50
CA ASN A 403 9.18 -1.92 2.08
C ASN A 403 9.29 -0.92 3.24
N ASP A 404 10.53 -0.60 3.59
CA ASP A 404 10.89 0.40 4.59
C ASP A 404 11.46 1.64 3.88
N ILE A 405 10.90 2.82 4.18
CA ILE A 405 11.23 4.10 3.54
C ILE A 405 12.73 4.38 3.57
N ASP A 406 13.34 4.12 4.72
CA ASP A 406 14.72 4.51 5.03
C ASP A 406 15.74 3.39 4.75
N SER A 407 15.27 2.13 4.63
CA SER A 407 16.14 0.94 4.66
C SER A 407 15.99 0.02 3.45
N GLY A 408 14.94 0.16 2.65
CA GLY A 408 14.67 -0.66 1.46
C GLY A 408 13.78 -1.87 1.74
N LEU A 409 14.03 -2.99 1.07
CA LEU A 409 13.18 -4.18 1.10
C LEU A 409 13.66 -5.19 2.14
N PHE A 410 12.73 -5.66 2.98
CA PHE A 410 12.93 -6.82 3.85
C PHE A 410 12.04 -7.98 3.39
N ILE A 411 12.60 -9.18 3.45
CA ILE A 411 11.93 -10.44 3.20
C ILE A 411 11.89 -11.20 4.52
N VAL A 412 10.69 -11.40 5.06
CA VAL A 412 10.51 -12.10 6.33
C VAL A 412 9.53 -13.26 6.18
N LYS A 413 9.58 -14.20 7.13
CA LYS A 413 8.64 -15.33 7.19
C LYS A 413 8.39 -15.69 8.65
N ALA A 414 7.20 -16.26 8.93
CA ALA A 414 6.93 -16.81 10.26
C ALA A 414 7.94 -17.92 10.63
N SER A 415 8.43 -17.88 11.89
CA SER A 415 9.54 -18.74 12.33
C SER A 415 9.23 -20.23 12.33
N ASP A 416 7.97 -20.61 12.45
CA ASP A 416 7.53 -22.01 12.57
C ASP A 416 6.91 -22.57 11.27
N GLU A 417 7.01 -21.84 10.13
CA GLU A 417 6.41 -22.22 8.83
C GLU A 417 7.47 -22.62 7.77
#